data_fbfffa4b7790e9f853fb4a74c8e88c56
#
_entry.id   fbfffa4b7790e9f853fb4a74c8e88c56
#
_cell.length_a   1.000
_cell.length_b   1.000
_cell.length_c   1.000
_cell.angle_alpha   90.00
_cell.angle_beta   90.00
_cell.angle_gamma   90.00
#
_symmetry.space_group_name_H-M   'P 1'
#
loop_
_entity.id
_entity.type
_entity.pdbx_description
1 polymer ?
#
loop_
_entity_poly.entity_id
_entity_poly.type
_entity_poly.pdbx_seq_one_letter_code
_entity_poly.pdbx_strand_id
1 'polypeptide(L)'
;MATSTRFVPVAKVGDVAPGEVVVIEAEGRSLALGRTEDGRFGVIDNVCTHDGGTLGEGELEGDCVECPRHGGRFDIFTGVVCALPPVIPVTAYPVRVADGRVEVDLSVEPVTEE
;
A
#
# COMPACT_ATOMS: atom_id res chain seq x y z
N MET A 1 -9.54 17.48 20.86
CA MET A 1 -8.59 16.45 21.15
C MET A 1 -7.81 16.05 19.91
N ALA A 2 -6.53 16.11 19.99
CA ALA A 2 -5.73 15.78 18.83
C ALA A 2 -5.73 14.28 18.59
N THR A 3 -5.83 13.91 17.33
CA THR A 3 -5.69 12.53 16.93
C THR A 3 -4.22 12.18 16.93
N SER A 4 -3.86 11.12 17.63
CA SER A 4 -2.48 10.66 17.62
C SER A 4 -2.22 9.95 16.30
N THR A 5 -1.17 10.36 15.63
CA THR A 5 -0.66 9.56 14.54
C THR A 5 0.30 8.55 15.13
N ARG A 6 0.35 7.39 14.51
CA ARG A 6 1.16 6.32 15.04
C ARG A 6 2.00 5.73 13.94
N PHE A 7 3.13 6.40 13.65
CA PHE A 7 4.04 5.94 12.62
C PHE A 7 4.92 4.81 13.17
N VAL A 8 4.90 3.69 12.45
CA VAL A 8 5.62 2.49 12.83
C VAL A 8 6.59 2.16 11.70
N PRO A 9 7.86 1.91 12.01
CA PRO A 9 8.80 1.52 10.95
C PRO A 9 8.45 0.14 10.42
N VAL A 10 8.42 0.00 9.10
CA VAL A 10 8.03 -1.26 8.46
C VAL A 10 9.11 -1.78 7.51
N ALA A 11 10.05 -0.93 7.09
CA ALA A 11 11.09 -1.34 6.16
C ALA A 11 12.19 -0.29 6.16
N LYS A 12 13.35 -0.66 5.65
CA LYS A 12 14.40 0.31 5.35
C LYS A 12 14.19 0.79 3.91
N VAL A 13 14.61 2.03 3.65
CA VAL A 13 14.47 2.60 2.32
C VAL A 13 15.10 1.69 1.27
N GLY A 14 16.25 1.10 1.57
CA GLY A 14 16.95 0.24 0.63
C GLY A 14 16.35 -1.14 0.44
N ASP A 15 15.32 -1.50 1.21
CA ASP A 15 14.68 -2.81 1.09
C ASP A 15 13.75 -2.88 -0.12
N VAL A 16 13.36 -1.73 -0.69
CA VAL A 16 12.42 -1.69 -1.81
C VAL A 16 13.06 -0.88 -2.92
N ALA A 17 13.24 -1.50 -4.07
CA ALA A 17 13.82 -0.83 -5.23
C ALA A 17 12.77 0.06 -5.89
N PRO A 18 13.20 1.14 -6.59
CA PRO A 18 12.25 1.93 -7.37
C PRO A 18 11.49 1.05 -8.37
N GLY A 19 10.19 1.25 -8.45
CA GLY A 19 9.33 0.46 -9.31
C GLY A 19 8.87 -0.85 -8.73
N GLU A 20 9.19 -1.12 -7.46
CA GLU A 20 8.90 -2.40 -6.83
C GLU A 20 7.76 -2.26 -5.82
N VAL A 21 6.98 -3.33 -5.66
CA VAL A 21 6.00 -3.45 -4.58
C VAL A 21 6.30 -4.73 -3.82
N VAL A 22 6.18 -4.68 -2.49
CA VAL A 22 6.49 -5.83 -1.63
C VAL A 22 5.40 -5.96 -0.58
N VAL A 23 5.27 -7.16 -0.03
CA VAL A 23 4.36 -7.41 1.08
C VAL A 23 5.11 -7.13 2.38
N ILE A 24 4.48 -6.35 3.26
CA ILE A 24 5.01 -6.14 4.60
C ILE A 24 3.91 -6.43 5.61
N GLU A 25 4.30 -6.67 6.84
CA GLU A 25 3.34 -6.89 7.91
C GLU A 25 3.67 -5.99 9.07
N ALA A 26 2.65 -5.40 9.66
CA ALA A 26 2.82 -4.53 10.81
C ALA A 26 1.59 -4.65 11.69
N GLU A 27 1.80 -5.05 12.94
CA GLU A 27 0.73 -5.15 13.96
C GLU A 27 -0.45 -5.98 13.47
N GLY A 28 -0.14 -7.11 12.85
CA GLY A 28 -1.16 -8.04 12.39
C GLY A 28 -1.82 -7.66 11.07
N ARG A 29 -1.40 -6.58 10.45
CA ARG A 29 -1.93 -6.17 9.15
C ARG A 29 -0.98 -6.56 8.03
N SER A 30 -1.54 -7.07 6.94
CA SER A 30 -0.76 -7.35 5.75
C SER A 30 -0.94 -6.18 4.79
N LEU A 31 0.18 -5.58 4.39
CA LEU A 31 0.19 -4.34 3.63
C LEU A 31 1.04 -4.48 2.39
N ALA A 32 0.70 -3.70 1.35
CA ALA A 32 1.49 -3.62 0.13
C ALA A 32 2.24 -2.31 0.15
N LEU A 33 3.57 -2.38 0.16
CA LEU A 33 4.45 -1.21 0.16
C LEU A 33 5.07 -1.09 -1.22
N GLY A 34 4.83 0.03 -1.89
CA GLY A 34 5.37 0.27 -3.21
C GLY A 34 6.30 1.47 -3.22
N ARG A 35 7.29 1.43 -4.10
CA ARG A 35 8.19 2.55 -4.31
C ARG A 35 8.15 2.90 -5.78
N THR A 36 7.74 4.13 -6.09
CA THR A 36 7.65 4.54 -7.49
C THR A 36 9.05 4.76 -8.08
N GLU A 37 9.11 4.90 -9.40
CA GLU A 37 10.39 5.08 -10.06
C GLU A 37 11.09 6.37 -9.62
N ASP A 38 10.31 7.38 -9.22
CA ASP A 38 10.89 8.62 -8.73
C ASP A 38 11.18 8.59 -7.23
N GLY A 39 11.03 7.43 -6.60
CA GLY A 39 11.49 7.22 -5.22
C GLY A 39 10.48 7.49 -4.13
N ARG A 40 9.21 7.74 -4.47
CA ARG A 40 8.17 7.96 -3.46
C ARG A 40 7.60 6.63 -2.98
N PHE A 41 7.22 6.59 -1.71
CA PHE A 41 6.67 5.39 -1.09
C PHE A 41 5.18 5.52 -0.85
N GLY A 42 4.43 4.44 -1.08
CA GLY A 42 3.02 4.38 -0.74
C GLY A 42 2.68 3.02 -0.14
N VAL A 43 1.64 2.98 0.68
CA VAL A 43 1.22 1.75 1.35
C VAL A 43 -0.29 1.65 1.28
N ILE A 44 -0.77 0.49 0.84
CA ILE A 44 -2.20 0.19 0.84
C ILE A 44 -2.40 -1.19 1.45
N ASP A 45 -3.63 -1.52 1.81
CA ASP A 45 -3.95 -2.87 2.26
C ASP A 45 -3.55 -3.87 1.19
N ASN A 46 -3.07 -5.02 1.62
CA ASN A 46 -2.56 -6.05 0.73
C ASN A 46 -3.67 -6.99 0.26
N VAL A 47 -4.81 -6.41 -0.12
CA VAL A 47 -5.94 -7.23 -0.55
C VAL A 47 -6.69 -6.51 -1.67
N CYS A 48 -6.90 -7.22 -2.76
CA CYS A 48 -7.70 -6.70 -3.85
C CYS A 48 -9.18 -6.77 -3.46
N THR A 49 -9.88 -5.63 -3.52
CA THR A 49 -11.27 -5.57 -3.11
C THR A 49 -12.19 -6.35 -4.04
N HIS A 50 -11.71 -6.67 -5.24
CA HIS A 50 -12.49 -7.43 -6.21
C HIS A 50 -12.48 -8.92 -5.91
N ASP A 51 -11.30 -9.49 -5.64
CA ASP A 51 -11.19 -10.94 -5.56
C ASP A 51 -10.34 -11.45 -4.40
N GLY A 52 -9.89 -10.54 -3.52
CA GLY A 52 -9.08 -10.95 -2.39
C GLY A 52 -7.63 -11.29 -2.72
N GLY A 53 -7.20 -10.98 -3.94
CA GLY A 53 -5.82 -11.27 -4.34
C GLY A 53 -4.82 -10.45 -3.55
N THR A 54 -3.58 -10.90 -3.55
CA THR A 54 -2.49 -10.31 -2.78
C THR A 54 -1.80 -9.23 -3.61
N LEU A 55 -2.14 -7.96 -3.34
CA LEU A 55 -1.64 -6.85 -4.15
C LEU A 55 -0.13 -6.70 -4.10
N GLY A 56 0.48 -7.03 -2.96
CA GLY A 56 1.94 -6.92 -2.83
C GLY A 56 2.71 -7.91 -3.68
N GLU A 57 2.03 -8.89 -4.27
CA GLU A 57 2.65 -9.83 -5.19
C GLU A 57 2.46 -9.43 -6.65
N GLY A 58 1.77 -8.32 -6.88
CA GLY A 58 1.58 -7.83 -8.23
C GLY A 58 2.74 -6.95 -8.66
N GLU A 59 2.46 -6.09 -9.62
CA GLU A 59 3.48 -5.20 -10.17
C GLU A 59 3.04 -3.76 -10.04
N LEU A 60 3.98 -2.88 -9.80
CA LEU A 60 3.74 -1.44 -9.73
C LEU A 60 4.10 -0.82 -11.06
N GLU A 61 3.15 -0.11 -11.64
CA GLU A 61 3.33 0.58 -12.90
C GLU A 61 2.92 2.02 -12.69
N GLY A 62 3.86 2.93 -12.79
CA GLY A 62 3.60 4.31 -12.41
C GLY A 62 3.22 4.35 -10.94
N ASP A 63 2.04 4.89 -10.65
CA ASP A 63 1.54 4.98 -9.29
C ASP A 63 0.54 3.88 -8.94
N CYS A 64 0.28 2.95 -9.85
CA CYS A 64 -0.77 1.96 -9.67
C CYS A 64 -0.20 0.56 -9.56
N VAL A 65 -0.70 -0.19 -8.59
CA VAL A 65 -0.29 -1.58 -8.40
C VAL A 65 -1.35 -2.48 -9.01
N GLU A 66 -0.91 -3.48 -9.74
CA GLU A 66 -1.79 -4.39 -10.45
C GLU A 66 -2.02 -5.66 -9.65
N CYS A 67 -3.30 -6.02 -9.47
CA CYS A 67 -3.65 -7.28 -8.84
C CYS A 67 -3.26 -8.42 -9.78
N PRO A 68 -2.49 -9.40 -9.28
CA PRO A 68 -2.00 -10.46 -10.17
C PRO A 68 -3.06 -11.41 -10.68
N ARG A 69 -4.28 -11.35 -10.15
CA ARG A 69 -5.31 -12.31 -10.53
C ARG A 69 -6.10 -11.88 -11.76
N HIS A 70 -6.60 -10.64 -11.78
CA HIS A 70 -7.47 -10.19 -12.86
C HIS A 70 -7.09 -8.85 -13.45
N GLY A 71 -5.92 -8.32 -13.07
CA GLY A 71 -5.40 -7.10 -13.66
C GLY A 71 -6.03 -5.81 -13.16
N GLY A 72 -6.83 -5.87 -12.10
CA GLY A 72 -7.33 -4.65 -11.48
C GLY A 72 -6.19 -3.85 -10.89
N ARG A 73 -6.31 -2.52 -10.90
CA ARG A 73 -5.21 -1.66 -10.44
C ARG A 73 -5.69 -0.65 -9.42
N PHE A 74 -4.83 -0.36 -8.45
CA PHE A 74 -5.10 0.57 -7.37
C PHE A 74 -3.93 1.52 -7.21
N ASP A 75 -4.24 2.79 -6.94
CA ASP A 75 -3.21 3.80 -6.69
C ASP A 75 -2.52 3.49 -5.37
N ILE A 76 -1.18 3.42 -5.38
CA ILE A 76 -0.41 3.02 -4.20
C ILE A 76 -0.43 4.10 -3.10
N PHE A 77 -0.79 5.33 -3.44
CA PHE A 77 -0.81 6.42 -2.47
C PHE A 77 -2.20 6.66 -1.90
N THR A 78 -3.25 6.44 -2.68
CA THR A 78 -4.61 6.80 -2.29
C THR A 78 -5.55 5.62 -2.17
N GLY A 79 -5.19 4.47 -2.77
CA GLY A 79 -6.06 3.30 -2.79
C GLY A 79 -7.19 3.38 -3.80
N VAL A 80 -7.24 4.45 -4.58
CA VAL A 80 -8.29 4.63 -5.57
C VAL A 80 -8.12 3.63 -6.71
N VAL A 81 -9.24 3.14 -7.25
CA VAL A 81 -9.20 2.19 -8.35
C VAL A 81 -8.66 2.89 -9.60
N CYS A 82 -7.60 2.32 -10.19
CA CYS A 82 -7.00 2.82 -11.43
C CYS A 82 -7.54 2.07 -12.65
N ALA A 83 -7.93 0.81 -12.47
CA ALA A 83 -8.39 -0.01 -13.58
C ALA A 83 -9.35 -1.07 -13.06
N LEU A 84 -10.41 -1.29 -13.80
CA LEU A 84 -11.39 -2.33 -13.49
C LEU A 84 -10.73 -3.70 -13.59
N PRO A 85 -11.27 -4.76 -13.00
CA PRO A 85 -12.67 -4.89 -12.58
C PRO A 85 -13.02 -4.40 -11.18
N PRO A 86 -12.09 -4.13 -10.23
CA PRO A 86 -12.54 -3.67 -8.92
C PRO A 86 -13.21 -2.30 -9.03
N VAL A 87 -14.20 -2.07 -8.17
CA VAL A 87 -14.90 -0.79 -8.11
C VAL A 87 -14.81 -0.17 -6.73
N ILE A 88 -14.26 -0.91 -5.75
CA ILE A 88 -14.16 -0.45 -4.38
C ILE A 88 -12.69 -0.14 -4.09
N PRO A 89 -12.37 1.08 -3.63
CA PRO A 89 -10.97 1.40 -3.32
C PRO A 89 -10.48 0.58 -2.12
N VAL A 90 -9.15 0.43 -2.03
CA VAL A 90 -8.54 -0.17 -0.86
C VAL A 90 -8.11 0.94 0.08
N THR A 91 -7.90 0.59 1.35
CA THR A 91 -7.42 1.56 2.34
C THR A 91 -5.96 1.88 2.07
N ALA A 92 -5.64 3.17 2.06
CA ALA A 92 -4.27 3.64 1.96
C ALA A 92 -3.85 4.21 3.32
N TYR A 93 -2.55 4.13 3.60
CA TYR A 93 -2.00 4.56 4.87
C TYR A 93 -0.98 5.67 4.64
N PRO A 94 -0.97 6.71 5.49
CA PRO A 94 0.08 7.72 5.38
C PRO A 94 1.45 7.12 5.60
N VAL A 95 2.42 7.62 4.86
CA VAL A 95 3.79 7.10 4.88
C VAL A 95 4.73 8.27 5.08
N ARG A 96 5.79 8.06 5.84
CA ARG A 96 6.89 9.02 5.90
C ARG A 96 8.20 8.26 5.92
N VAL A 97 9.26 8.94 5.52
CA VAL A 97 10.61 8.39 5.58
C VAL A 97 11.36 9.17 6.64
N ALA A 98 11.94 8.47 7.59
CA ALA A 98 12.70 9.10 8.67
C ALA A 98 13.89 8.20 8.99
N ASP A 99 15.09 8.80 9.05
CA ASP A 99 16.32 8.08 9.43
C ASP A 99 16.55 6.83 8.59
N GLY A 100 16.26 6.92 7.29
CA GLY A 100 16.48 5.80 6.36
C GLY A 100 15.45 4.70 6.46
N ARG A 101 14.36 4.92 7.18
CA ARG A 101 13.30 3.93 7.35
C ARG A 101 11.99 4.43 6.77
N VAL A 102 11.21 3.50 6.26
CA VAL A 102 9.85 3.76 5.81
C VAL A 102 8.93 3.50 6.99
N GLU A 103 8.11 4.49 7.33
CA GLU A 103 7.18 4.38 8.46
C GLU A 103 5.76 4.60 7.98
N VAL A 104 4.84 3.86 8.58
CA VAL A 104 3.43 3.86 8.19
C VAL A 104 2.59 4.24 9.40
N ASP A 105 1.60 5.10 9.19
CA ASP A 105 0.69 5.50 10.24
C ASP A 105 -0.42 4.47 10.38
N LEU A 106 -0.37 3.69 11.44
CA LEU A 106 -1.32 2.61 11.70
C LEU A 106 -2.52 3.07 12.51
N SER A 107 -2.66 4.38 12.75
CA SER A 107 -3.88 4.89 13.36
C SER A 107 -5.05 4.88 12.39
N VAL A 108 -4.76 4.72 11.08
CA VAL A 108 -5.81 4.58 10.07
C VAL A 108 -6.43 3.20 10.17
N GLU A 109 -7.76 3.15 10.17
CA GLU A 109 -8.48 1.89 10.23
C GLU A 109 -8.73 1.35 8.83
N PRO A 110 -8.57 0.05 8.62
CA PRO A 110 -8.90 -0.52 7.32
C PRO A 110 -10.38 -0.36 7.02
N VAL A 111 -10.71 -0.15 5.75
CA VAL A 111 -12.09 -0.09 5.32
C VAL A 111 -12.71 -1.47 5.44
N THR A 112 -13.87 -1.55 6.09
CA THR A 112 -14.57 -2.81 6.26
C THR A 112 -15.76 -2.83 5.33
N GLU A 113 -15.85 -3.89 4.58
CA GLU A 113 -17.01 -4.12 3.72
C GLU A 113 -18.16 -4.65 4.52
N GLU A 114 -19.33 -4.10 4.32
CA GLU A 114 -20.49 -4.59 5.03
C GLU A 114 -21.51 -5.18 4.09
#